data_e8056f2d90fbbdcdb06d310177f01731
#
_entry.id   e8056f2d90fbbdcdb06d310177f01731
#
_cell.length_a   1.000
_cell.length_b   1.000
_cell.length_c   1.000
_cell.angle_alpha   90.00
_cell.angle_beta   90.00
_cell.angle_gamma   90.00
#
_symmetry.space_group_name_H-M   'P 1'
#
loop_
_entity.id
_entity.type
_entity.pdbx_description
1 polymer ?
#
loop_
_entity_poly.entity_id
_entity_poly.type
_entity_poly.pdbx_seq_one_letter_code
_entity_poly.pdbx_strand_id
1 'polypeptide(L)'
;MNLKQEIAQARKQAENNDPVIRDLRETILEGARRGKDYITYGDENMLESEQIAIRNYLEREKMKYGIQRERRVVMEKIHYNPDAPDFLDQLRWHGYKTECETEKDVFMYFYVYLD
;
A
#
# COMPACT_ATOMS: atom_id res chain seq x y z
N MET A 1 28.78 17.00 -14.75
CA MET A 1 27.47 16.35 -14.53
C MET A 1 26.37 17.22 -15.04
N ASN A 2 25.41 16.67 -15.78
CA ASN A 2 24.25 17.44 -16.17
C ASN A 2 23.16 17.37 -15.08
N LEU A 3 22.16 18.23 -15.21
CA LEU A 3 21.08 18.33 -14.22
C LEU A 3 20.32 17.01 -14.03
N LYS A 4 20.12 16.24 -15.10
CA LYS A 4 19.44 14.95 -15.00
C LYS A 4 20.21 13.97 -14.13
N GLN A 5 21.52 13.94 -14.23
CA GLN A 5 22.37 13.10 -13.39
C GLN A 5 22.33 13.54 -11.94
N GLU A 6 22.34 14.85 -11.69
CA GLU A 6 22.21 15.40 -10.34
C GLU A 6 20.87 15.05 -9.72
N ILE A 7 19.79 15.15 -10.46
CA ILE A 7 18.45 14.76 -10.01
C ILE A 7 18.42 13.27 -9.66
N ALA A 8 18.97 12.42 -10.53
CA ALA A 8 19.00 10.98 -10.28
C ALA A 8 19.77 10.63 -9.02
N GLN A 9 20.93 11.27 -8.79
CA GLN A 9 21.72 11.09 -7.59
C GLN A 9 20.98 11.58 -6.35
N ALA A 10 20.33 12.73 -6.41
CA ALA A 10 19.55 13.26 -5.29
C ALA A 10 18.41 12.32 -4.92
N ARG A 11 17.70 11.79 -5.89
CA ARG A 11 16.63 10.82 -5.65
C ARG A 11 17.15 9.53 -5.03
N LYS A 12 18.28 9.05 -5.51
CA LYS A 12 18.91 7.85 -4.97
C LYS A 12 19.34 8.03 -3.51
N GLN A 13 19.88 9.20 -3.18
CA GLN A 13 20.23 9.53 -1.80
C GLN A 13 19.00 9.62 -0.92
N ALA A 14 17.92 10.26 -1.40
CA ALA A 14 16.67 10.36 -0.66
C ALA A 14 16.09 8.98 -0.34
N GLU A 15 16.12 8.06 -1.31
CA GLU A 15 15.66 6.69 -1.08
C GLU A 15 16.54 5.94 -0.09
N ASN A 16 17.87 6.07 -0.21
CA ASN A 16 18.78 5.44 0.72
C ASN A 16 18.58 5.91 2.16
N ASN A 17 18.03 7.10 2.34
CA ASN A 17 17.72 7.67 3.65
C ASN A 17 16.30 7.33 4.13
N ASP A 18 15.45 6.78 3.27
CA ASP A 18 14.10 6.38 3.65
C ASP A 18 14.16 5.11 4.52
N PRO A 19 13.67 5.14 5.77
CA PRO A 19 13.72 3.99 6.66
C PRO A 19 13.02 2.76 6.10
N VAL A 20 11.93 2.93 5.38
CA VAL A 20 11.17 1.83 4.78
C VAL A 20 12.00 1.15 3.69
N ILE A 21 12.63 1.94 2.82
CA ILE A 21 13.48 1.40 1.75
C ILE A 21 14.72 0.71 2.32
N ARG A 22 15.32 1.27 3.35
CA ARG A 22 16.47 0.66 4.03
C ARG A 22 16.11 -0.69 4.63
N ASP A 23 14.96 -0.76 5.29
CA ASP A 23 14.47 -2.00 5.89
C ASP A 23 14.15 -3.05 4.83
N LEU A 24 13.52 -2.63 3.73
CA LEU A 24 13.25 -3.51 2.59
C LEU A 24 14.54 -4.09 2.01
N ARG A 25 15.55 -3.25 1.78
CA ARG A 25 16.84 -3.70 1.27
C ARG A 25 17.49 -4.72 2.19
N GLU A 26 17.50 -4.47 3.48
CA GLU A 26 18.02 -5.41 4.46
C GLU A 26 17.28 -6.74 4.43
N THR A 27 15.96 -6.70 4.31
CA THR A 27 15.14 -7.91 4.21
C THR A 27 15.48 -8.70 2.94
N ILE A 28 15.66 -8.03 1.82
CA ILE A 28 16.03 -8.65 0.54
C ILE A 28 17.42 -9.31 0.67
N LEU A 29 18.39 -8.58 1.18
CA LEU A 29 19.76 -9.07 1.32
C LEU A 29 19.83 -10.25 2.29
N GLU A 30 19.11 -10.18 3.39
CA GLU A 30 19.05 -11.28 4.36
C GLU A 30 18.42 -12.53 3.74
N GLY A 31 17.33 -12.37 2.98
CA GLY A 31 16.72 -13.48 2.26
C GLY A 31 17.66 -14.12 1.25
N ALA A 32 18.42 -13.30 0.52
CA ALA A 32 19.42 -13.78 -0.43
C ALA A 32 20.54 -14.55 0.25
N ARG A 33 21.03 -14.07 1.40
CA ARG A 33 22.04 -14.76 2.19
C ARG A 33 21.58 -16.13 2.68
N ARG A 34 20.27 -16.26 2.96
CA ARG A 34 19.68 -17.52 3.39
C ARG A 34 19.30 -18.45 2.23
N GLY A 35 19.55 -18.04 0.99
CA GLY A 35 19.24 -18.82 -0.19
C GLY A 35 17.75 -18.90 -0.51
N LYS A 36 16.97 -17.93 -0.10
CA LYS A 36 15.53 -17.89 -0.40
C LYS A 36 15.28 -17.45 -1.83
N ASP A 37 14.22 -17.97 -2.43
CA ASP A 37 13.79 -17.60 -3.77
C ASP A 37 13.00 -16.30 -3.80
N TYR A 38 12.36 -15.98 -2.71
CA TYR A 38 11.58 -14.75 -2.55
C TYR A 38 11.50 -14.35 -1.08
N ILE A 39 11.14 -13.09 -0.85
CA ILE A 39 10.84 -12.57 0.50
C ILE A 39 9.48 -11.90 0.49
N THR A 40 8.89 -11.75 1.66
CA THR A 40 7.67 -10.97 1.86
C THR A 40 7.99 -9.75 2.71
N TYR A 41 7.32 -8.63 2.42
CA TYR A 41 7.56 -7.38 3.13
C TYR A 41 6.28 -6.57 3.26
N GLY A 42 6.06 -6.04 4.45
CA GLY A 42 4.92 -5.19 4.73
C GLY A 42 3.80 -5.92 5.45
N ASP A 43 2.79 -5.16 5.83
CA ASP A 43 1.59 -5.67 6.47
C ASP A 43 0.38 -4.82 6.07
N GLU A 44 -0.80 -5.19 6.56
CA GLU A 44 -2.05 -4.51 6.23
C GLU A 44 -2.12 -3.07 6.77
N ASN A 45 -1.27 -2.71 7.73
CA ASN A 45 -1.22 -1.38 8.30
C ASN A 45 -0.27 -0.44 7.57
N MET A 46 0.41 -0.93 6.54
CA MET A 46 1.34 -0.13 5.75
C MET A 46 0.61 1.02 5.06
N LEU A 47 1.14 2.22 5.19
CA LEU A 47 0.58 3.42 4.58
C LEU A 47 0.69 3.35 3.05
N GLU A 48 -0.26 3.97 2.36
CA GLU A 48 -0.26 4.02 0.90
C GLU A 48 1.00 4.68 0.35
N SER A 49 1.46 5.75 1.02
CA SER A 49 2.71 6.43 0.64
C SER A 49 3.92 5.51 0.72
N GLU A 50 3.97 4.65 1.73
CA GLU A 50 5.02 3.66 1.87
C GLU A 50 4.95 2.60 0.77
N GLN A 51 3.74 2.14 0.43
CA GLN A 51 3.52 1.20 -0.66
C GLN A 51 4.00 1.77 -1.99
N ILE A 52 3.68 3.02 -2.27
CA ILE A 52 4.11 3.69 -3.50
C ILE A 52 5.63 3.81 -3.55
N ALA A 53 6.26 4.19 -2.45
CA ALA A 53 7.72 4.29 -2.37
C ALA A 53 8.40 2.94 -2.65
N ILE A 54 7.87 1.86 -2.08
CA ILE A 54 8.39 0.50 -2.28
C ILE A 54 8.23 0.07 -3.74
N ARG A 55 7.06 0.30 -4.33
CA ARG A 55 6.82 -0.04 -5.73
C ARG A 55 7.78 0.69 -6.66
N ASN A 56 7.95 1.99 -6.46
CA ASN A 56 8.86 2.79 -7.27
C ASN A 56 10.31 2.30 -7.14
N TYR A 57 10.72 1.95 -5.93
CA TYR A 57 12.04 1.41 -5.69
C TYR A 57 12.25 0.08 -6.40
N LEU A 58 11.33 -0.87 -6.26
CA LEU A 58 11.42 -2.19 -6.89
C LEU A 58 11.42 -2.09 -8.42
N GLU A 59 10.60 -1.22 -8.99
CA GLU A 59 10.54 -1.01 -10.43
C GLU A 59 11.84 -0.40 -10.94
N ARG A 60 12.43 0.54 -10.21
CA ARG A 60 13.70 1.13 -10.58
C ARG A 60 14.84 0.12 -10.55
N GLU A 61 14.86 -0.73 -9.54
CA GLU A 61 15.86 -1.79 -9.40
C GLU A 61 15.57 -3.00 -10.31
N LYS A 62 14.49 -2.92 -11.08
CA LYS A 62 14.06 -3.98 -12.01
C LYS A 62 13.87 -5.33 -11.33
N MET A 63 13.38 -5.28 -10.09
CA MET A 63 13.05 -6.48 -9.33
C MET A 63 11.65 -6.99 -9.73
N LYS A 64 11.52 -8.30 -9.83
CA LYS A 64 10.18 -8.90 -10.00
C LYS A 64 9.49 -8.95 -8.66
N TYR A 65 8.27 -8.44 -8.60
CA TYR A 65 7.49 -8.42 -7.37
C TYR A 65 6.01 -8.58 -7.67
N GLY A 66 5.26 -8.89 -6.64
CA GLY A 66 3.81 -8.88 -6.68
C GLY A 66 3.25 -8.36 -5.37
N ILE A 67 1.96 -8.16 -5.34
CA ILE A 67 1.26 -7.65 -4.18
C ILE A 67 0.20 -8.67 -3.80
N GLN A 68 0.24 -9.12 -2.55
CA GLN A 68 -0.82 -9.96 -2.01
C GLN A 68 -1.90 -9.07 -1.42
N ARG A 69 -3.13 -9.30 -1.85
CA ARG A 69 -4.32 -8.58 -1.37
C ARG A 69 -5.36 -9.59 -0.91
N GLU A 70 -6.19 -9.16 0.00
CA GLU A 70 -7.29 -9.98 0.51
C GLU A 70 -8.59 -9.19 0.37
N ARG A 71 -9.65 -9.84 -0.07
CA ARG A 71 -10.98 -9.25 -0.04
C ARG A 71 -11.57 -9.40 1.34
N ARG A 72 -11.98 -8.27 1.91
CA ARG A 72 -12.62 -8.23 3.22
C ARG A 72 -13.93 -7.47 3.14
N VAL A 73 -14.89 -7.96 3.91
CA VAL A 73 -16.14 -7.24 4.12
C VAL A 73 -15.88 -6.22 5.23
N VAL A 74 -16.09 -4.95 4.90
CA VAL A 74 -15.89 -3.85 5.83
C VAL A 74 -17.22 -3.17 6.07
N MET A 75 -17.55 -2.90 7.34
CA MET A 75 -18.73 -2.15 7.71
C MET A 75 -18.44 -0.66 7.58
N GLU A 76 -19.13 0.00 6.67
CA GLU A 76 -18.99 1.44 6.47
C GLU A 76 -20.22 2.16 7.00
N LYS A 77 -19.97 3.25 7.73
CA LYS A 77 -21.05 4.13 8.17
C LYS A 77 -21.48 5.02 7.03
N ILE A 78 -22.78 5.03 6.78
CA ILE A 78 -23.34 5.93 5.79
C ILE A 78 -23.53 7.29 6.45
N HIS A 79 -22.81 8.29 5.93
CA HIS A 79 -23.02 9.68 6.33
C HIS A 79 -24.06 10.32 5.43
N TYR A 80 -25.09 10.84 6.00
CA TYR A 80 -26.11 11.57 5.25
C TYR A 80 -26.08 13.06 5.58
N ASN A 81 -26.48 13.86 4.59
CA ASN A 81 -26.56 15.30 4.75
C ASN A 81 -27.88 15.66 5.43
N PRO A 82 -27.85 16.29 6.62
CA PRO A 82 -29.07 16.68 7.32
C PRO A 82 -29.88 17.74 6.57
N ASP A 83 -29.31 18.39 5.56
CA ASP A 83 -30.02 19.35 4.73
C ASP A 83 -30.83 18.71 3.58
N ALA A 84 -30.83 17.38 3.51
CA ALA A 84 -31.57 16.62 2.51
C ALA A 84 -32.80 15.93 3.15
N PRO A 85 -33.91 16.63 3.37
CA PRO A 85 -35.06 16.10 4.12
C PRO A 85 -35.69 14.85 3.48
N ASP A 86 -35.74 14.79 2.15
CA ASP A 86 -36.30 13.63 1.46
C ASP A 86 -35.49 12.37 1.72
N PHE A 87 -34.18 12.50 1.79
CA PHE A 87 -33.28 11.41 2.12
C PHE A 87 -33.50 10.94 3.56
N LEU A 88 -33.68 11.86 4.49
CA LEU A 88 -33.97 11.56 5.88
C LEU A 88 -35.31 10.83 6.03
N ASP A 89 -36.34 11.27 5.30
CA ASP A 89 -37.66 10.63 5.34
C ASP A 89 -37.61 9.21 4.81
N GLN A 90 -36.88 8.97 3.72
CA GLN A 90 -36.67 7.62 3.21
C GLN A 90 -35.94 6.73 4.23
N LEU A 91 -34.97 7.25 4.89
CA LEU A 91 -34.25 6.53 5.92
C LEU A 91 -35.12 6.17 7.11
N ARG A 92 -36.00 7.06 7.53
CA ARG A 92 -36.99 6.82 8.61
C ARG A 92 -37.95 5.70 8.26
N TRP A 93 -38.44 5.70 7.02
CA TRP A 93 -39.41 4.73 6.56
C TRP A 93 -38.89 3.30 6.51
N HIS A 94 -37.65 3.15 6.15
CA HIS A 94 -37.04 1.82 5.95
C HIS A 94 -36.30 1.30 7.15
N GLY A 95 -36.38 1.98 8.31
CA GLY A 95 -35.60 1.57 9.48
C GLY A 95 -34.14 1.44 9.14
N TYR A 96 -33.61 2.39 8.43
CA TYR A 96 -32.33 2.33 7.77
C TYR A 96 -31.19 1.95 8.68
N LYS A 97 -30.21 1.32 8.07
CA LYS A 97 -28.92 1.07 8.69
C LYS A 97 -27.99 2.19 8.31
N THR A 98 -27.33 2.78 9.33
CA THR A 98 -26.28 3.77 9.10
C THR A 98 -24.96 3.11 8.68
N GLU A 99 -24.95 1.80 8.64
CA GLU A 99 -23.79 0.99 8.29
C GLU A 99 -24.17 0.07 7.14
N CYS A 100 -23.29 -0.05 6.15
CA CYS A 100 -23.46 -1.01 5.07
C CYS A 100 -22.20 -1.87 4.93
N GLU A 101 -22.40 -3.10 4.46
CA GLU A 101 -21.30 -4.01 4.17
C GLU A 101 -20.78 -3.70 2.77
N THR A 102 -19.50 -3.44 2.65
CA THR A 102 -18.81 -3.27 1.39
C THR A 102 -17.61 -4.19 1.32
N GLU A 103 -17.37 -4.77 0.15
CA GLU A 103 -16.16 -5.53 -0.08
C GLU A 103 -15.04 -4.59 -0.49
N LYS A 104 -13.90 -4.71 0.17
CA LYS A 104 -12.68 -3.95 -0.15
C LYS A 104 -11.50 -4.87 -0.34
N ASP A 105 -10.66 -4.54 -1.30
CA ASP A 105 -9.37 -5.17 -1.45
C ASP A 105 -8.40 -4.53 -0.44
N VAL A 106 -7.93 -5.35 0.50
CA VAL A 106 -7.00 -4.89 1.54
C VAL A 106 -5.61 -5.38 1.17
N PHE A 107 -4.67 -4.44 1.17
CA PHE A 107 -3.27 -4.76 0.98
C PHE A 107 -2.77 -5.63 2.14
N MET A 108 -2.04 -6.69 1.83
CA MET A 108 -1.46 -7.57 2.83
C MET A 108 0.05 -7.43 2.92
N TYR A 109 0.77 -7.68 1.82
CA TYR A 109 2.22 -7.56 1.77
C TYR A 109 2.71 -7.59 0.33
N PHE A 110 3.96 -7.15 0.15
CA PHE A 110 4.69 -7.36 -1.10
C PHE A 110 5.43 -8.69 -1.03
N TYR A 111 5.51 -9.38 -2.17
CA TYR A 111 6.46 -10.48 -2.31
C TYR A 111 7.44 -10.14 -3.43
N VAL A 112 8.72 -10.33 -3.15
CA VAL A 112 9.81 -9.93 -4.04
C VAL A 112 10.64 -11.15 -4.38
N TYR A 113 10.79 -11.40 -5.66
CA TYR A 113 11.59 -12.52 -6.15
C TYR A 113 13.07 -12.15 -6.15
N LEU A 114 13.91 -13.09 -5.69
CA LEU A 114 15.34 -12.87 -5.50
C LEU A 114 16.21 -13.48 -6.62
N ASP A 115 15.57 -14.09 -7.61
CA ASP A 115 16.25 -14.69 -8.75
C ASP A 115 16.51 -13.70 -9.90
#